data_8ceb6bd230e37c9049280d56c4b1d125
#
_entry.id   8ceb6bd230e37c9049280d56c4b1d125
#
_cell.length_a   1.000
_cell.length_b   1.000
_cell.length_c   1.000
_cell.angle_alpha   90.00
_cell.angle_beta   90.00
_cell.angle_gamma   90.00
#
_symmetry.space_group_name_H-M   'P 1'
#
loop_
_entity.id
_entity.type
_entity.pdbx_description
1 polymer ?
#
loop_
_entity_poly.entity_id
_entity_poly.type
_entity_poly.pdbx_seq_one_letter_code
_entity_poly.pdbx_strand_id
1 'polypeptide(L)'
;HDSAHFRLSYDGLNRLTASQQYTRDGVKTAAAEAFTYDKMGNITSIVRSTEKPQPDYINRVQLFYDGNRIIRGEGSPYSGGYNDMVYPNLVGKDVEYEYDPNGNLIKNSDNRISLTTYNLLNLPQTIAFSDKSLSVFYYMADGRKIRNATGAYSISTAVPIDSVVKNTDPYISYMSEWNDVYWYQRT
;
A
#
# COMPACT_ATOMS: atom_id res chain seq x y z
N HIS A 1 -19.93 22.28 -19.60
CA HIS A 1 -19.51 21.20 -18.67
C HIS A 1 -20.41 20.00 -18.94
N ASP A 2 -19.86 18.95 -19.54
CA ASP A 2 -20.56 17.68 -19.74
C ASP A 2 -20.74 17.03 -18.36
N SER A 3 -21.95 17.00 -17.85
CA SER A 3 -22.25 16.32 -16.59
C SER A 3 -22.39 14.82 -16.85
N ALA A 4 -21.43 14.03 -16.37
CA ALA A 4 -21.54 12.58 -16.33
C ALA A 4 -22.28 12.15 -15.04
N HIS A 5 -22.97 11.02 -15.08
CA HIS A 5 -23.54 10.38 -13.89
C HIS A 5 -23.12 8.92 -13.81
N PHE A 6 -23.15 8.38 -12.58
CA PHE A 6 -22.77 6.99 -12.33
C PHE A 6 -24.01 6.20 -11.88
N ARG A 7 -24.13 4.98 -12.40
CA ARG A 7 -25.06 3.98 -11.88
C ARG A 7 -24.29 2.97 -11.08
N LEU A 8 -24.70 2.76 -9.84
CA LEU A 8 -24.11 1.83 -8.89
C LEU A 8 -24.95 0.57 -8.79
N SER A 9 -24.31 -0.59 -8.73
CA SER A 9 -24.95 -1.89 -8.53
C SER A 9 -24.45 -2.51 -7.23
N TYR A 10 -25.33 -3.20 -6.54
CA TYR A 10 -25.03 -3.81 -5.24
C TYR A 10 -25.44 -5.27 -5.25
N ASP A 11 -24.83 -6.08 -4.41
CA ASP A 11 -25.24 -7.47 -4.17
C ASP A 11 -26.30 -7.55 -3.07
N GLY A 12 -26.75 -8.78 -2.76
CA GLY A 12 -27.74 -9.04 -1.73
C GLY A 12 -27.31 -8.70 -0.29
N LEU A 13 -26.04 -8.41 -0.07
CA LEU A 13 -25.46 -7.93 1.20
C LEU A 13 -25.18 -6.42 1.19
N ASN A 14 -25.70 -5.70 0.20
CA ASN A 14 -25.54 -4.25 0.05
C ASN A 14 -24.09 -3.81 -0.21
N ARG A 15 -23.23 -4.68 -0.78
CA ARG A 15 -21.86 -4.35 -1.16
C ARG A 15 -21.83 -3.90 -2.62
N LEU A 16 -21.06 -2.86 -2.91
CA LEU A 16 -20.91 -2.31 -4.27
C LEU A 16 -20.25 -3.33 -5.20
N THR A 17 -20.94 -3.79 -6.21
CA THR A 17 -20.40 -4.76 -7.20
C THR A 17 -19.99 -4.12 -8.51
N ALA A 18 -20.58 -2.97 -8.86
CA ALA A 18 -20.19 -2.24 -10.06
C ALA A 18 -20.52 -0.76 -9.98
N SER A 19 -19.70 0.04 -10.66
CA SER A 19 -19.94 1.45 -10.96
C SER A 19 -19.83 1.64 -12.46
N GLN A 20 -20.84 2.22 -13.10
CA GLN A 20 -20.89 2.45 -14.53
C GLN A 20 -21.17 3.91 -14.84
N GLN A 21 -20.32 4.54 -15.62
CA GLN A 21 -20.51 5.91 -16.07
C GLN A 21 -21.45 5.98 -17.26
N TYR A 22 -22.27 7.04 -17.28
CA TYR A 22 -23.15 7.41 -18.40
C TYR A 22 -22.94 8.87 -18.74
N THR A 23 -23.11 9.22 -20.01
CA THR A 23 -23.21 10.61 -20.46
C THR A 23 -24.50 11.25 -19.94
N ARG A 24 -24.62 12.57 -20.09
CA ARG A 24 -25.84 13.32 -19.74
C ARG A 24 -27.08 12.78 -20.46
N ASP A 25 -26.92 12.33 -21.69
CA ASP A 25 -28.03 11.80 -22.53
C ASP A 25 -28.33 10.32 -22.23
N GLY A 26 -27.74 9.77 -21.17
CA GLY A 26 -27.97 8.39 -20.73
C GLY A 26 -27.26 7.31 -21.53
N VAL A 27 -26.29 7.68 -22.36
CA VAL A 27 -25.49 6.71 -23.12
C VAL A 27 -24.42 6.12 -22.17
N LYS A 28 -24.35 4.79 -22.15
CA LYS A 28 -23.31 4.06 -21.40
C LYS A 28 -21.94 4.34 -21.99
N THR A 29 -20.98 4.74 -21.14
CA THR A 29 -19.58 4.88 -21.54
C THR A 29 -18.79 3.61 -21.22
N ALA A 30 -17.56 3.51 -21.69
CA ALA A 30 -16.67 2.39 -21.33
C ALA A 30 -16.04 2.53 -19.93
N ALA A 31 -16.19 3.69 -19.27
CA ALA A 31 -15.66 3.90 -17.93
C ALA A 31 -16.53 3.18 -16.89
N ALA A 32 -15.97 2.14 -16.29
CA ALA A 32 -16.63 1.31 -15.28
C ALA A 32 -15.64 0.72 -14.29
N GLU A 33 -16.15 0.36 -13.13
CA GLU A 33 -15.44 -0.44 -12.12
C GLU A 33 -16.30 -1.64 -11.75
N ALA A 34 -15.67 -2.78 -11.48
CA ALA A 34 -16.31 -3.98 -10.97
C ALA A 34 -15.55 -4.56 -9.80
N PHE A 35 -16.28 -5.06 -8.81
CA PHE A 35 -15.74 -5.59 -7.57
C PHE A 35 -16.30 -6.99 -7.30
N THR A 36 -15.45 -7.87 -6.79
CA THR A 36 -15.87 -9.16 -6.23
C THR A 36 -15.44 -9.28 -4.78
N TYR A 37 -16.14 -10.12 -4.03
CA TYR A 37 -15.95 -10.27 -2.59
C TYR A 37 -15.89 -11.74 -2.20
N ASP A 38 -15.18 -12.02 -1.13
CA ASP A 38 -15.28 -13.29 -0.43
C ASP A 38 -16.50 -13.33 0.51
N LYS A 39 -16.65 -14.45 1.22
CA LYS A 39 -17.74 -14.65 2.20
C LYS A 39 -17.63 -13.74 3.42
N MET A 40 -16.44 -13.24 3.74
CA MET A 40 -16.17 -12.35 4.87
C MET A 40 -16.35 -10.87 4.50
N GLY A 41 -16.55 -10.55 3.22
CA GLY A 41 -16.72 -9.19 2.71
C GLY A 41 -15.41 -8.54 2.25
N ASN A 42 -14.29 -9.26 2.20
CA ASN A 42 -13.05 -8.75 1.65
C ASN A 42 -13.15 -8.63 0.13
N ILE A 43 -12.62 -7.56 -0.46
CA ILE A 43 -12.57 -7.38 -1.91
C ILE A 43 -11.53 -8.34 -2.50
N THR A 44 -11.96 -9.27 -3.35
CA THR A 44 -11.06 -10.25 -3.98
C THR A 44 -10.60 -9.84 -5.38
N SER A 45 -11.38 -8.99 -6.05
CA SER A 45 -10.96 -8.44 -7.35
C SER A 45 -11.52 -7.04 -7.56
N ILE A 46 -10.70 -6.21 -8.24
CA ILE A 46 -11.08 -4.89 -8.76
C ILE A 46 -10.72 -4.87 -10.23
N VAL A 47 -11.68 -4.52 -11.09
CA VAL A 47 -11.46 -4.34 -12.52
C VAL A 47 -11.93 -2.94 -12.89
N ARG A 48 -11.06 -2.16 -13.54
CA ARG A 48 -11.37 -0.82 -14.06
C ARG A 48 -11.25 -0.80 -15.55
N SER A 49 -12.23 -0.18 -16.21
CA SER A 49 -12.26 0.01 -17.66
C SER A 49 -12.39 1.48 -18.04
N THR A 50 -12.02 1.80 -19.30
CA THR A 50 -12.06 3.14 -19.85
C THR A 50 -12.37 3.09 -21.35
N GLU A 51 -12.70 4.24 -21.95
CA GLU A 51 -13.02 4.40 -23.38
C GLU A 51 -11.81 4.28 -24.32
N LYS A 52 -10.60 4.04 -23.79
CA LYS A 52 -9.41 3.91 -24.65
C LYS A 52 -9.37 2.56 -25.37
N PRO A 53 -8.82 2.54 -26.60
CA PRO A 53 -8.76 1.30 -27.38
C PRO A 53 -7.84 0.28 -26.72
N GLN A 54 -8.37 -0.91 -26.60
CA GLN A 54 -7.77 -2.21 -26.22
C GLN A 54 -6.49 -2.22 -25.33
N PRO A 55 -6.49 -2.97 -24.25
CA PRO A 55 -7.57 -3.79 -23.73
C PRO A 55 -8.66 -2.95 -23.02
N ASP A 56 -9.86 -3.51 -22.90
CA ASP A 56 -11.06 -2.88 -22.33
C ASP A 56 -10.95 -2.55 -20.84
N TYR A 57 -9.77 -2.57 -20.25
CA TYR A 57 -9.54 -2.28 -18.83
C TYR A 57 -8.28 -1.45 -18.62
N ILE A 58 -8.30 -0.56 -17.64
CA ILE A 58 -7.12 0.21 -17.18
C ILE A 58 -6.23 -0.69 -16.35
N ASN A 59 -6.82 -1.39 -15.38
CA ASN A 59 -6.14 -2.38 -14.55
C ASN A 59 -7.12 -3.45 -14.05
N ARG A 60 -6.52 -4.57 -13.67
CA ARG A 60 -7.17 -5.65 -12.94
C ARG A 60 -6.30 -6.00 -11.76
N VAL A 61 -6.88 -6.01 -10.57
CA VAL A 61 -6.22 -6.38 -9.32
C VAL A 61 -6.93 -7.59 -8.73
N GLN A 62 -6.16 -8.58 -8.29
CA GLN A 62 -6.63 -9.69 -7.46
C GLN A 62 -5.97 -9.59 -6.10
N LEU A 63 -6.75 -9.76 -5.03
CA LEU A 63 -6.30 -9.66 -3.65
C LEU A 63 -6.52 -11.00 -2.95
N PHE A 64 -5.51 -11.47 -2.25
CA PHE A 64 -5.50 -12.74 -1.52
C PHE A 64 -5.37 -12.46 -0.02
N TYR A 65 -6.08 -13.22 0.78
CA TYR A 65 -6.24 -12.98 2.20
C TYR A 65 -5.91 -14.23 3.04
N ASP A 66 -5.40 -13.97 4.24
CA ASP A 66 -5.45 -14.89 5.36
C ASP A 66 -6.39 -14.27 6.41
N GLY A 67 -7.58 -14.87 6.57
CA GLY A 67 -8.69 -14.23 7.29
C GLY A 67 -9.10 -12.90 6.63
N ASN A 68 -8.94 -11.80 7.36
CA ASN A 68 -9.21 -10.43 6.87
C ASN A 68 -7.93 -9.64 6.56
N ARG A 69 -6.78 -10.29 6.53
CA ARG A 69 -5.49 -9.66 6.23
C ARG A 69 -5.07 -9.96 4.80
N ILE A 70 -4.75 -8.93 4.02
CA ILE A 70 -4.19 -9.11 2.68
C ILE A 70 -2.79 -9.72 2.84
N ILE A 71 -2.53 -10.84 2.16
CA ILE A 71 -1.21 -11.48 2.14
C ILE A 71 -0.49 -11.28 0.81
N ARG A 72 -1.24 -11.04 -0.27
CA ARG A 72 -0.70 -10.84 -1.62
C ARG A 72 -1.67 -10.04 -2.47
N GLY A 73 -1.15 -9.21 -3.38
CA GLY A 73 -1.88 -8.54 -4.44
C GLY A 73 -1.29 -8.87 -5.81
N GLU A 74 -2.10 -9.23 -6.78
CA GLU A 74 -1.68 -9.41 -8.16
C GLU A 74 -2.38 -8.38 -9.03
N GLY A 75 -1.58 -7.57 -9.71
CA GLY A 75 -2.07 -6.55 -10.63
C GLY A 75 -1.60 -6.82 -12.05
N SER A 76 -2.51 -6.63 -13.01
CA SER A 76 -2.16 -6.58 -14.42
C SER A 76 -2.37 -5.14 -14.90
N PRO A 77 -1.32 -4.31 -14.90
CA PRO A 77 -1.42 -2.96 -15.44
C PRO A 77 -1.53 -3.04 -16.95
N TYR A 78 -2.33 -2.16 -17.51
CA TYR A 78 -2.30 -1.93 -18.94
C TYR A 78 -0.99 -1.27 -19.36
N SER A 79 -0.38 -1.73 -20.45
CA SER A 79 0.90 -1.22 -20.98
C SER A 79 0.82 0.22 -21.53
N GLY A 80 -0.30 0.90 -21.40
CA GLY A 80 -0.58 2.25 -21.91
C GLY A 80 -0.24 3.41 -20.97
N GLY A 81 0.45 3.19 -19.87
CA GLY A 81 1.01 4.27 -19.03
C GLY A 81 0.09 4.83 -17.94
N TYR A 82 -1.03 4.19 -17.62
CA TYR A 82 -1.85 4.55 -16.46
C TYR A 82 -1.51 3.61 -15.29
N ASN A 83 -0.70 4.10 -14.36
CA ASN A 83 -0.17 3.33 -13.22
C ASN A 83 -0.89 3.62 -11.90
N ASP A 84 -2.21 3.84 -11.90
CA ASP A 84 -2.90 4.31 -10.69
C ASP A 84 -3.08 3.26 -9.59
N MET A 85 -3.01 1.97 -9.91
CA MET A 85 -2.97 0.89 -8.92
C MET A 85 -2.08 -0.23 -9.49
N VAL A 86 -0.81 -0.09 -9.29
CA VAL A 86 0.14 -1.15 -9.59
C VAL A 86 0.33 -1.95 -8.30
N TYR A 87 -0.15 -3.18 -8.30
CA TYR A 87 0.39 -4.22 -7.42
C TYR A 87 1.37 -5.00 -8.29
N PRO A 88 2.60 -4.52 -8.42
CA PRO A 88 3.59 -5.28 -9.17
C PRO A 88 3.87 -6.52 -8.33
N ASN A 89 3.55 -7.70 -8.85
CA ASN A 89 4.09 -8.94 -8.30
C ASN A 89 5.61 -8.93 -8.56
N LEU A 90 6.33 -8.07 -7.85
CA LEU A 90 7.76 -7.82 -8.05
C LEU A 90 8.60 -9.01 -7.62
N VAL A 91 8.05 -9.94 -6.87
CA VAL A 91 8.86 -10.97 -6.20
C VAL A 91 8.36 -12.39 -6.47
N GLY A 92 7.18 -12.60 -7.07
CA GLY A 92 6.63 -13.93 -7.32
C GLY A 92 6.49 -14.76 -6.05
N LYS A 93 6.25 -14.12 -4.90
CA LYS A 93 6.12 -14.77 -3.60
C LYS A 93 4.65 -14.99 -3.26
N ASP A 94 4.36 -16.09 -2.60
CA ASP A 94 3.02 -16.40 -2.10
C ASP A 94 2.58 -15.46 -0.97
N VAL A 95 3.52 -14.78 -0.29
CA VAL A 95 3.27 -13.81 0.78
C VAL A 95 4.11 -12.55 0.55
N GLU A 96 3.45 -11.43 0.30
CA GLU A 96 4.04 -10.13 0.04
C GLU A 96 3.86 -9.17 1.22
N TYR A 97 2.84 -9.41 2.05
CA TYR A 97 2.49 -8.61 3.23
C TYR A 97 2.56 -9.48 4.48
N GLU A 98 3.32 -9.02 5.47
CA GLU A 98 3.43 -9.70 6.77
C GLU A 98 2.98 -8.75 7.88
N TYR A 99 2.38 -9.32 8.93
CA TYR A 99 1.81 -8.57 10.04
C TYR A 99 2.33 -9.06 11.38
N ASP A 100 2.43 -8.15 12.34
CA ASP A 100 2.70 -8.52 13.73
C ASP A 100 1.44 -9.11 14.42
N PRO A 101 1.56 -9.63 15.65
CA PRO A 101 0.41 -10.14 16.40
C PRO A 101 -0.69 -9.10 16.66
N ASN A 102 -0.36 -7.80 16.68
CA ASN A 102 -1.32 -6.71 16.85
C ASN A 102 -2.06 -6.35 15.53
N GLY A 103 -1.65 -6.95 14.40
CA GLY A 103 -2.21 -6.67 13.08
C GLY A 103 -1.54 -5.50 12.35
N ASN A 104 -0.43 -4.99 12.84
CA ASN A 104 0.33 -3.96 12.15
C ASN A 104 1.13 -4.56 10.98
N LEU A 105 1.15 -3.88 9.84
CA LEU A 105 1.88 -4.32 8.65
C LEU A 105 3.39 -4.15 8.86
N ILE A 106 4.12 -5.26 9.02
CA ILE A 106 5.57 -5.24 9.25
C ILE A 106 6.39 -5.40 7.98
N LYS A 107 5.81 -5.91 6.90
CA LYS A 107 6.46 -6.06 5.60
C LYS A 107 5.50 -5.79 4.46
N ASN A 108 6.00 -5.12 3.41
CA ASN A 108 5.27 -4.85 2.17
C ASN A 108 6.26 -4.92 1.00
N SER A 109 6.29 -6.05 0.32
CA SER A 109 7.23 -6.27 -0.79
C SER A 109 6.97 -5.38 -1.99
N ASP A 110 5.71 -5.02 -2.27
CA ASP A 110 5.33 -4.13 -3.37
C ASP A 110 5.89 -2.72 -3.22
N ASN A 111 5.93 -2.23 -1.98
CA ASN A 111 6.52 -0.95 -1.63
C ASN A 111 7.98 -1.04 -1.23
N ARG A 112 8.62 -2.21 -1.46
CA ARG A 112 10.01 -2.48 -1.08
C ARG A 112 10.29 -2.31 0.41
N ILE A 113 9.26 -2.38 1.27
CA ILE A 113 9.41 -2.34 2.71
C ILE A 113 9.79 -3.74 3.19
N SER A 114 11.01 -3.86 3.70
CA SER A 114 11.55 -5.12 4.24
C SER A 114 11.18 -5.33 5.70
N LEU A 115 11.07 -4.24 6.47
CA LEU A 115 10.63 -4.30 7.86
C LEU A 115 10.07 -2.95 8.33
N THR A 116 8.95 -2.97 9.05
CA THR A 116 8.44 -1.85 9.84
C THR A 116 8.40 -2.25 11.31
N THR A 117 8.92 -1.40 12.20
CA THR A 117 8.74 -1.54 13.65
C THR A 117 7.75 -0.51 14.16
N TYR A 118 7.08 -0.85 15.24
CA TYR A 118 6.07 0.00 15.88
C TYR A 118 6.45 0.27 17.34
N ASN A 119 6.10 1.44 17.82
CA ASN A 119 6.24 1.78 19.23
C ASN A 119 5.07 1.23 20.07
N LEU A 120 5.08 1.49 21.39
CA LEU A 120 4.04 1.04 22.31
C LEU A 120 2.64 1.61 22.01
N LEU A 121 2.56 2.67 21.21
CA LEU A 121 1.30 3.29 20.78
C LEU A 121 0.84 2.75 19.40
N ASN A 122 1.45 1.66 18.89
CA ASN A 122 1.23 1.13 17.56
C ASN A 122 1.48 2.16 16.42
N LEU A 123 2.38 3.13 16.65
CA LEU A 123 2.80 4.06 15.62
C LEU A 123 4.09 3.56 14.97
N PRO A 124 4.24 3.66 13.62
CA PRO A 124 5.47 3.26 12.94
C PRO A 124 6.68 4.00 13.49
N GLN A 125 7.66 3.29 14.03
CA GLN A 125 8.87 3.88 14.59
C GLN A 125 10.01 3.86 13.57
N THR A 126 10.15 2.76 12.85
CA THR A 126 11.21 2.60 11.85
C THR A 126 10.65 1.88 10.63
N ILE A 127 11.02 2.33 9.44
CA ILE A 127 10.73 1.65 8.17
C ILE A 127 12.04 1.41 7.44
N ALA A 128 12.39 0.14 7.23
CA ALA A 128 13.54 -0.27 6.46
C ALA A 128 13.10 -0.74 5.07
N PHE A 129 13.83 -0.32 4.05
CA PHE A 129 13.56 -0.66 2.65
C PHE A 129 14.60 -1.65 2.10
N SER A 130 14.23 -2.37 1.05
CA SER A 130 15.10 -3.35 0.39
C SER A 130 16.32 -2.74 -0.31
N ASP A 131 16.28 -1.45 -0.62
CA ASP A 131 17.40 -0.67 -1.19
C ASP A 131 18.39 -0.19 -0.12
N LYS A 132 18.21 -0.62 1.13
CA LYS A 132 18.99 -0.20 2.31
C LYS A 132 18.71 1.23 2.78
N SER A 133 17.68 1.88 2.29
CA SER A 133 17.21 3.12 2.91
C SER A 133 16.42 2.83 4.20
N LEU A 134 16.41 3.82 5.09
CA LEU A 134 15.77 3.75 6.40
C LEU A 134 15.06 5.06 6.71
N SER A 135 13.85 4.97 7.27
CA SER A 135 13.13 6.11 7.84
C SER A 135 12.87 5.85 9.32
N VAL A 136 13.17 6.83 10.17
CA VAL A 136 12.93 6.77 11.62
C VAL A 136 12.02 7.91 12.04
N PHE A 137 11.00 7.61 12.84
CA PHE A 137 9.99 8.55 13.28
C PHE A 137 10.05 8.70 14.81
N TYR A 138 10.01 9.93 15.26
CA TYR A 138 10.00 10.29 16.66
C TYR A 138 8.67 10.89 17.05
N TYR A 139 8.13 10.46 18.18
CA TYR A 139 6.82 10.86 18.68
C TYR A 139 6.90 11.39 20.11
N MET A 140 6.01 12.29 20.44
CA MET A 140 5.70 12.61 21.83
C MET A 140 4.88 11.49 22.49
N ALA A 141 4.74 11.54 23.79
CA ALA A 141 3.94 10.58 24.55
C ALA A 141 2.44 10.60 24.18
N ASP A 142 1.95 11.70 23.63
CA ASP A 142 0.59 11.86 23.11
C ASP A 142 0.41 11.33 21.67
N GLY A 143 1.46 10.77 21.05
CA GLY A 143 1.44 10.22 19.71
C GLY A 143 1.69 11.23 18.60
N ARG A 144 1.93 12.51 18.88
CA ARG A 144 2.28 13.50 17.85
C ARG A 144 3.68 13.24 17.30
N LYS A 145 3.79 13.13 15.98
CA LYS A 145 5.08 13.02 15.28
C LYS A 145 5.83 14.36 15.37
N ILE A 146 7.04 14.35 15.92
CA ILE A 146 7.85 15.55 16.11
C ILE A 146 9.07 15.60 15.20
N ARG A 147 9.53 14.44 14.70
CA ARG A 147 10.70 14.36 13.84
C ARG A 147 10.58 13.18 12.89
N ASN A 148 11.12 13.33 11.71
CA ASN A 148 11.42 12.24 10.78
C ASN A 148 12.89 12.36 10.38
N ALA A 149 13.62 11.25 10.42
CA ALA A 149 14.99 11.16 9.93
C ALA A 149 15.04 10.07 8.86
N THR A 150 15.71 10.36 7.74
CA THR A 150 15.92 9.40 6.65
C THR A 150 17.40 9.24 6.39
N GLY A 151 17.82 8.04 5.99
CA GLY A 151 19.19 7.75 5.67
C GLY A 151 19.34 6.38 5.03
N ALA A 152 20.58 5.98 4.77
CA ALA A 152 20.91 4.64 4.32
C ALA A 152 21.73 3.91 5.37
N TYR A 153 21.52 2.61 5.53
CA TYR A 153 22.35 1.78 6.41
C TYR A 153 23.31 0.93 5.57
N SER A 154 24.53 0.81 6.06
CA SER A 154 25.56 -0.06 5.47
C SER A 154 25.72 -1.29 6.35
N ILE A 155 25.50 -2.47 5.80
CA ILE A 155 25.79 -3.74 6.49
C ILE A 155 27.10 -4.25 5.93
N SER A 156 28.16 -4.21 6.75
CA SER A 156 29.49 -4.74 6.38
C SER A 156 29.59 -6.27 6.55
N THR A 157 28.64 -6.89 7.25
CA THR A 157 28.54 -8.33 7.50
C THR A 157 27.07 -8.71 7.57
N ALA A 158 26.73 -9.99 7.37
CA ALA A 158 25.35 -10.49 7.33
C ALA A 158 24.62 -10.39 8.70
N VAL A 159 24.39 -9.17 9.16
CA VAL A 159 23.52 -8.90 10.30
C VAL A 159 22.08 -8.88 9.76
N PRO A 160 21.16 -9.72 10.27
CA PRO A 160 19.76 -9.69 9.87
C PRO A 160 19.20 -8.28 10.09
N ILE A 161 18.42 -7.79 9.12
CA ILE A 161 17.87 -6.44 9.16
C ILE A 161 17.00 -6.20 10.40
N ASP A 162 16.30 -7.24 10.88
CA ASP A 162 15.51 -7.20 12.11
C ASP A 162 16.36 -6.93 13.35
N SER A 163 17.63 -7.37 13.38
CA SER A 163 18.58 -7.06 14.46
C SER A 163 19.01 -5.61 14.42
N VAL A 164 19.18 -5.03 13.22
CA VAL A 164 19.51 -3.62 13.04
C VAL A 164 18.36 -2.75 13.53
N VAL A 165 17.12 -3.12 13.19
CA VAL A 165 15.93 -2.33 13.49
C VAL A 165 15.47 -2.45 14.95
N LYS A 166 15.78 -3.53 15.65
CA LYS A 166 15.42 -3.73 17.07
C LYS A 166 16.32 -3.02 18.08
N ASN A 167 17.51 -2.61 17.68
CA ASN A 167 18.48 -1.95 18.55
C ASN A 167 18.31 -0.43 18.46
N THR A 168 17.63 0.19 19.40
CA THR A 168 17.17 1.59 19.30
C THR A 168 18.26 2.65 19.44
N ASP A 169 19.40 2.38 20.04
CA ASP A 169 20.43 3.39 20.31
C ASP A 169 21.70 3.33 19.43
N PRO A 170 22.12 2.20 18.86
CA PRO A 170 23.29 2.15 17.99
C PRO A 170 23.01 2.54 16.53
N TYR A 171 21.78 2.92 16.15
CA TYR A 171 21.42 3.17 14.75
C TYR A 171 22.24 4.25 14.08
N ILE A 172 22.64 5.26 14.82
CA ILE A 172 23.43 6.38 14.30
C ILE A 172 24.79 5.90 13.75
N SER A 173 25.35 4.83 14.32
CA SER A 173 26.64 4.29 13.88
C SER A 173 26.57 3.47 12.57
N TYR A 174 25.38 3.03 12.15
CA TYR A 174 25.18 2.25 10.93
C TYR A 174 24.70 3.07 9.74
N MET A 175 24.39 4.34 9.94
CA MET A 175 23.90 5.21 8.87
C MET A 175 25.05 6.04 8.31
N SER A 176 25.21 5.98 6.99
CA SER A 176 26.25 6.74 6.28
C SER A 176 25.88 8.21 6.05
N GLU A 177 24.59 8.52 5.98
CA GLU A 177 24.06 9.87 5.76
C GLU A 177 22.68 10.03 6.44
N TRP A 178 22.46 11.19 7.06
CA TRP A 178 21.19 11.57 7.67
C TRP A 178 20.66 12.85 7.06
N ASN A 179 19.43 12.83 6.58
CA ASN A 179 18.66 14.00 6.22
C ASN A 179 17.51 14.17 7.20
N ASP A 180 17.63 15.12 8.11
CA ASP A 180 16.61 15.43 9.11
C ASP A 180 15.51 16.32 8.50
N VAL A 181 14.27 15.87 8.53
CA VAL A 181 13.10 16.67 8.17
C VAL A 181 12.28 16.90 9.42
N TYR A 182 12.20 18.17 9.85
CA TYR A 182 11.40 18.58 11.01
C TYR A 182 10.00 18.99 10.55
N TRP A 183 8.99 18.40 11.15
CA TRP A 183 7.60 18.82 10.95
C TRP A 183 7.16 19.68 12.13
N TYR A 184 6.98 20.98 11.87
CA TYR A 184 6.26 21.85 12.81
C TYR A 184 4.79 21.86 12.43
N GLN A 185 3.91 21.28 13.26
CA GLN A 185 2.51 21.64 13.20
C GLN A 185 2.40 23.10 13.69
N ARG A 186 2.03 23.99 12.79
CA ARG A 186 1.52 25.31 13.20
C ARG A 186 0.19 25.06 13.91
N THR A 187 0.12 25.42 15.18
CA THR A 187 -1.10 25.61 15.96
C THR A 187 -1.95 26.70 15.35
#